data_3b51c541712eb29d51c168819fd3e29d
#
_entry.id   3b51c541712eb29d51c168819fd3e29d
#
_cell.length_a   1.000
_cell.length_b   1.000
_cell.length_c   1.000
_cell.angle_alpha   90.00
_cell.angle_beta   90.00
_cell.angle_gamma   90.00
#
_symmetry.space_group_name_H-M   'P 1'
#
loop_
_entity.id
_entity.type
_entity.pdbx_description
1 polymer ?
#
loop_
_entity_poly.entity_id
_entity_poly.type
_entity_poly.pdbx_seq_one_letter_code
_entity_poly.pdbx_strand_id
1 'polypeptide(L)'
;MKRILALIFGFCLLFNVSQAQELSIEKQLVGIVGAISGTVKTETRELKPGDKIYLNETIYATEGSGTQLLLLDQSTFTIGSDSEVVMDTFIYDPATNDGKIVASVKQGSLKVISGLISKKNPDALTVEVPEGTLGSRGTEFQTILSNKRTDTLLIGPG
;
A
#
# COMPACT_ATOMS: atom_id res chain seq x y z
N MET A 1 23.92 -9.85 78.86
CA MET A 1 23.81 -8.39 78.75
C MET A 1 24.51 -7.91 77.48
N LYS A 2 23.89 -7.00 76.82
CA LYS A 2 24.27 -6.21 75.66
C LYS A 2 23.70 -6.70 74.33
N ARG A 3 22.63 -6.03 74.02
CA ARG A 3 21.90 -6.02 72.77
C ARG A 3 22.77 -5.36 71.66
N ILE A 4 22.92 -6.01 70.53
CA ILE A 4 23.38 -5.34 69.32
C ILE A 4 22.30 -5.56 68.28
N LEU A 5 21.57 -4.47 68.04
CA LEU A 5 20.56 -4.32 67.02
C LEU A 5 21.29 -4.03 65.69
N ALA A 6 21.35 -4.99 64.80
CA ALA A 6 21.88 -4.79 63.46
C ALA A 6 20.73 -4.33 62.56
N LEU A 7 20.73 -3.04 62.26
CA LEU A 7 19.90 -2.42 61.22
C LEU A 7 20.40 -2.87 59.84
N ILE A 8 19.72 -3.82 59.22
CA ILE A 8 19.93 -4.11 57.84
C ILE A 8 19.12 -3.08 57.03
N PHE A 9 19.83 -2.07 56.57
CA PHE A 9 19.29 -1.06 55.67
C PHE A 9 19.19 -1.70 54.27
N GLY A 10 18.01 -2.21 53.95
CA GLY A 10 17.71 -2.76 52.63
C GLY A 10 17.71 -1.65 51.59
N PHE A 11 18.80 -1.54 50.84
CA PHE A 11 18.89 -0.69 49.68
C PHE A 11 18.08 -1.32 48.54
N CYS A 12 16.79 -0.98 48.46
CA CYS A 12 15.92 -1.37 47.37
C CYS A 12 16.29 -0.53 46.14
N LEU A 13 17.19 -1.05 45.32
CA LEU A 13 17.47 -0.52 44.01
C LEU A 13 16.21 -0.69 43.14
N LEU A 14 15.45 0.39 43.02
CA LEU A 14 14.37 0.52 42.06
C LEU A 14 15.00 0.55 40.65
N PHE A 15 15.11 -0.59 40.04
CA PHE A 15 15.32 -0.69 38.62
C PHE A 15 14.04 -0.16 37.93
N ASN A 16 14.05 1.14 37.59
CA ASN A 16 13.13 1.69 36.62
C ASN A 16 13.52 1.10 35.26
N VAL A 17 12.93 -0.03 34.90
CA VAL A 17 12.91 -0.53 33.53
C VAL A 17 12.01 0.43 32.79
N SER A 18 12.62 1.42 32.15
CA SER A 18 11.95 2.24 31.15
C SER A 18 11.59 1.30 30.00
N GLN A 19 10.37 0.79 29.99
CA GLN A 19 9.83 0.14 28.81
C GLN A 19 9.72 1.23 27.75
N ALA A 20 10.71 1.29 26.88
CA ALA A 20 10.55 1.93 25.61
C ALA A 20 9.45 1.14 24.87
N GLN A 21 8.21 1.66 24.88
CA GLN A 21 7.20 1.21 23.96
C GLN A 21 7.75 1.50 22.57
N GLU A 22 8.26 0.46 21.90
CA GLU A 22 8.41 0.51 20.47
C GLU A 22 7.02 0.83 19.91
N LEU A 23 6.88 2.05 19.42
CA LEU A 23 5.72 2.46 18.65
C LEU A 23 5.77 1.64 17.35
N SER A 24 5.21 0.44 17.38
CA SER A 24 5.00 -0.32 16.16
C SER A 24 4.02 0.48 15.31
N ILE A 25 4.54 1.17 14.32
CA ILE A 25 3.70 1.77 13.27
C ILE A 25 2.98 0.60 12.62
N GLU A 26 1.73 0.42 13.00
CA GLU A 26 0.88 -0.61 12.40
C GLU A 26 0.72 -0.27 10.92
N LYS A 27 1.34 -1.05 10.05
CA LYS A 27 1.28 -0.84 8.61
C LYS A 27 -0.14 -1.11 8.14
N GLN A 28 -0.77 -0.11 7.55
CA GLN A 28 -2.13 -0.24 7.02
C GLN A 28 -2.15 -1.18 5.81
N LEU A 29 -2.91 -2.27 5.92
CA LEU A 29 -3.11 -3.21 4.83
C LEU A 29 -3.99 -2.58 3.74
N VAL A 30 -3.53 -2.70 2.50
CA VAL A 30 -4.23 -2.20 1.31
C VAL A 30 -4.84 -3.35 0.50
N GLY A 31 -4.13 -4.45 0.41
CA GLY A 31 -4.54 -5.60 -0.39
C GLY A 31 -3.50 -6.72 -0.37
N ILE A 32 -3.61 -7.61 -1.33
CA ILE A 32 -2.72 -8.75 -1.52
C ILE A 32 -2.25 -8.85 -2.97
N VAL A 33 -1.12 -9.50 -3.14
CA VAL A 33 -0.64 -9.91 -4.46
C VAL A 33 -1.47 -11.09 -4.96
N GLY A 34 -2.19 -10.93 -6.07
CA GLY A 34 -2.97 -11.99 -6.70
C GLY A 34 -2.14 -12.89 -7.59
N ALA A 35 -1.36 -12.30 -8.49
CA ALA A 35 -0.51 -13.01 -9.43
C ALA A 35 0.77 -12.24 -9.72
N ILE A 36 1.85 -12.95 -10.06
CA ILE A 36 3.13 -12.37 -10.48
C ILE A 36 3.62 -13.11 -11.72
N SER A 37 4.21 -12.36 -12.64
CA SER A 37 5.04 -12.85 -13.75
C SER A 37 6.38 -12.16 -13.66
N GLY A 38 7.48 -12.90 -13.70
CA GLY A 38 8.83 -12.37 -13.55
C GLY A 38 9.16 -11.92 -12.14
N THR A 39 9.94 -10.84 -12.00
CA THR A 39 10.42 -10.32 -10.71
C THR A 39 9.70 -9.04 -10.34
N VAL A 40 9.02 -9.06 -9.20
CA VAL A 40 8.34 -7.91 -8.61
C VAL A 40 8.78 -7.78 -7.15
N LYS A 41 9.06 -6.55 -6.72
CA LYS A 41 9.60 -6.28 -5.37
C LYS A 41 9.07 -4.97 -4.79
N THR A 42 9.22 -4.81 -3.49
CA THR A 42 9.16 -3.52 -2.80
C THR A 42 10.58 -3.05 -2.46
N GLU A 43 10.71 -1.96 -1.71
CA GLU A 43 12.01 -1.49 -1.22
C GLU A 43 12.71 -2.53 -0.32
N THR A 44 11.94 -3.39 0.33
CA THR A 44 12.45 -4.27 1.42
C THR A 44 12.37 -5.75 1.12
N ARG A 45 11.58 -6.18 0.13
CA ARG A 45 11.37 -7.61 -0.17
C ARG A 45 10.96 -7.86 -1.61
N GLU A 46 11.28 -9.05 -2.09
CA GLU A 46 10.67 -9.62 -3.29
C GLU A 46 9.27 -10.13 -2.95
N LEU A 47 8.33 -9.88 -3.86
CA LEU A 47 6.92 -10.24 -3.69
C LEU A 47 6.61 -11.61 -4.27
N LYS A 48 5.64 -12.27 -3.66
CA LYS A 48 5.07 -13.55 -4.10
C LYS A 48 3.54 -13.49 -4.09
N PRO A 49 2.84 -14.32 -4.86
CA PRO A 49 1.39 -14.44 -4.76
C PRO A 49 0.95 -14.71 -3.32
N GLY A 50 -0.06 -13.97 -2.84
CA GLY A 50 -0.56 -14.00 -1.47
C GLY A 50 0.11 -13.03 -0.50
N ASP A 51 1.21 -12.39 -0.86
CA ASP A 51 1.86 -11.39 -0.01
C ASP A 51 0.97 -10.17 0.21
N LYS A 52 1.02 -9.65 1.43
CA LYS A 52 0.30 -8.44 1.81
C LYS A 52 0.98 -7.19 1.27
N ILE A 53 0.19 -6.26 0.78
CA ILE A 53 0.63 -4.93 0.35
C ILE A 53 0.11 -3.90 1.34
N TYR A 54 0.98 -2.99 1.72
CA TYR A 54 0.71 -1.96 2.72
C TYR A 54 0.75 -0.56 2.12
N LEU A 55 0.10 0.36 2.81
CA LEU A 55 0.11 1.77 2.43
C LEU A 55 1.54 2.31 2.38
N ASN A 56 1.81 3.18 1.41
CA ASN A 56 3.11 3.79 1.13
C ASN A 56 4.22 2.80 0.71
N GLU A 57 3.91 1.54 0.43
CA GLU A 57 4.88 0.66 -0.23
C GLU A 57 4.98 1.01 -1.71
N THR A 58 6.20 1.15 -2.21
CA THR A 58 6.47 1.24 -3.65
C THR A 58 6.62 -0.16 -4.22
N ILE A 59 5.95 -0.42 -5.31
CA ILE A 59 5.98 -1.70 -6.02
C ILE A 59 6.73 -1.51 -7.32
N TYR A 60 7.81 -2.28 -7.47
CA TYR A 60 8.67 -2.28 -8.64
C TYR A 60 8.47 -3.57 -9.42
N ALA A 61 8.03 -3.48 -10.67
CA ALA A 61 8.07 -4.57 -11.62
C ALA A 61 9.24 -4.36 -12.58
N THR A 62 10.13 -5.33 -12.68
CA THR A 62 11.28 -5.24 -13.59
C THR A 62 10.84 -5.41 -15.05
N GLU A 63 11.76 -5.22 -15.99
CA GLU A 63 11.51 -5.44 -17.41
C GLU A 63 10.96 -6.85 -17.67
N GLY A 64 9.91 -6.97 -18.47
CA GLY A 64 9.24 -8.23 -18.77
C GLY A 64 8.42 -8.83 -17.62
N SER A 65 8.32 -8.11 -16.49
CA SER A 65 7.62 -8.57 -15.30
C SER A 65 6.30 -7.84 -15.11
N GLY A 66 5.45 -8.36 -14.23
CA GLY A 66 4.21 -7.71 -13.86
C GLY A 66 3.50 -8.40 -12.71
N THR A 67 2.55 -7.69 -12.12
CA THR A 67 1.78 -8.22 -10.99
C THR A 67 0.35 -7.74 -11.02
N GLN A 68 -0.53 -8.52 -10.43
CA GLN A 68 -1.90 -8.15 -10.15
C GLN A 68 -2.08 -8.03 -8.64
N LEU A 69 -2.56 -6.88 -8.20
CA LEU A 69 -2.93 -6.62 -6.82
C LEU A 69 -4.44 -6.67 -6.67
N LEU A 70 -4.90 -7.32 -5.62
CA LEU A 70 -6.31 -7.39 -5.23
C LEU A 70 -6.48 -6.54 -3.97
N LEU A 71 -7.15 -5.39 -4.10
CA LEU A 71 -7.34 -4.46 -2.99
C LEU A 71 -8.54 -4.88 -2.12
N LEU A 72 -8.60 -4.39 -0.90
CA LEU A 72 -9.65 -4.74 0.07
C LEU A 72 -11.04 -4.31 -0.38
N ASP A 73 -11.16 -3.27 -1.21
CA ASP A 73 -12.43 -2.81 -1.81
C ASP A 73 -12.80 -3.57 -3.10
N GLN A 74 -12.09 -4.67 -3.42
CA GLN A 74 -12.24 -5.46 -4.63
C GLN A 74 -11.80 -4.76 -5.92
N SER A 75 -11.09 -3.64 -5.83
CA SER A 75 -10.37 -3.09 -6.98
C SER A 75 -9.24 -4.01 -7.37
N THR A 76 -8.96 -4.10 -8.66
CA THR A 76 -7.83 -4.85 -9.19
C THR A 76 -6.87 -3.90 -9.89
N PHE A 77 -5.61 -3.92 -9.46
CA PHE A 77 -4.52 -3.14 -10.04
C PHE A 77 -3.56 -4.09 -10.75
N THR A 78 -3.40 -3.95 -12.05
CA THR A 78 -2.41 -4.70 -12.82
C THR A 78 -1.26 -3.78 -13.18
N ILE A 79 -0.10 -4.07 -12.62
CA ILE A 79 1.15 -3.33 -12.82
C ILE A 79 1.95 -4.04 -13.89
N GLY A 80 2.32 -3.33 -14.95
CA GLY A 80 3.02 -3.90 -16.10
C GLY A 80 4.53 -3.86 -15.97
N SER A 81 5.19 -4.15 -17.10
CA SER A 81 6.64 -4.18 -17.21
C SER A 81 7.29 -2.82 -16.93
N ASP A 82 8.48 -2.83 -16.34
CA ASP A 82 9.30 -1.66 -16.05
C ASP A 82 8.51 -0.56 -15.33
N SER A 83 7.79 -0.94 -14.29
CA SER A 83 6.85 -0.07 -13.58
C SER A 83 7.27 0.21 -12.16
N GLU A 84 6.95 1.44 -11.72
CA GLU A 84 7.04 1.90 -10.34
C GLU A 84 5.72 2.53 -9.92
N VAL A 85 5.05 1.92 -8.95
CA VAL A 85 3.72 2.31 -8.46
C VAL A 85 3.70 2.37 -6.95
N VAL A 86 3.14 3.46 -6.40
CA VAL A 86 2.98 3.68 -4.96
C VAL A 86 1.50 3.75 -4.62
N MET A 87 1.11 3.15 -3.50
CA MET A 87 -0.23 3.30 -2.92
C MET A 87 -0.21 4.41 -1.88
N ASP A 88 -0.55 5.65 -2.29
CA ASP A 88 -0.41 6.83 -1.43
C ASP A 88 -1.56 7.01 -0.43
N THR A 89 -2.77 6.63 -0.83
CA THR A 89 -3.94 6.71 0.03
C THR A 89 -4.82 5.49 -0.19
N PHE A 90 -5.22 4.87 0.90
CA PHE A 90 -6.23 3.82 0.89
C PHE A 90 -7.09 3.96 2.14
N ILE A 91 -8.30 4.45 1.99
CA ILE A 91 -9.32 4.54 3.04
C ILE A 91 -10.49 3.70 2.55
N TYR A 92 -10.97 2.79 3.37
CA TYR A 92 -12.10 1.93 3.01
C TYR A 92 -12.92 1.55 4.24
N ASP A 93 -14.21 1.83 4.17
CA ASP A 93 -15.20 1.35 5.14
C ASP A 93 -16.04 0.23 4.48
N PRO A 94 -15.85 -1.04 4.88
CA PRO A 94 -16.57 -2.15 4.27
C PRO A 94 -18.07 -2.16 4.61
N ALA A 95 -18.52 -1.45 5.64
CA ALA A 95 -19.93 -1.37 6.00
C ALA A 95 -20.72 -0.46 5.05
N THR A 96 -20.09 0.61 4.56
CA THR A 96 -20.72 1.62 3.72
C THR A 96 -20.20 1.64 2.28
N ASN A 97 -19.08 0.97 2.00
CA ASN A 97 -18.28 1.08 0.77
C ASN A 97 -17.77 2.49 0.49
N ASP A 98 -17.74 3.35 1.52
CA ASP A 98 -17.10 4.65 1.42
C ASP A 98 -15.59 4.51 1.49
N GLY A 99 -14.89 5.42 0.82
CA GLY A 99 -13.46 5.43 0.88
C GLY A 99 -12.80 6.34 -0.13
N LYS A 100 -11.47 6.21 -0.21
CA LYS A 100 -10.65 6.92 -1.17
C LYS A 100 -9.42 6.09 -1.52
N ILE A 101 -9.07 6.05 -2.79
CA ILE A 101 -7.86 5.43 -3.30
C ILE A 101 -7.07 6.48 -4.08
N VAL A 102 -5.79 6.62 -3.75
CA VAL A 102 -4.83 7.38 -4.54
C VAL A 102 -3.62 6.50 -4.77
N ALA A 103 -3.28 6.30 -6.04
CA ALA A 103 -2.07 5.61 -6.44
C ALA A 103 -1.23 6.52 -7.34
N SER A 104 0.09 6.51 -7.16
CA SER A 104 1.03 7.22 -8.03
C SER A 104 1.75 6.24 -8.94
N VAL A 105 1.73 6.49 -10.23
CA VAL A 105 2.54 5.79 -11.22
C VAL A 105 3.71 6.69 -11.58
N LYS A 106 4.91 6.30 -11.17
CA LYS A 106 6.14 7.05 -11.45
C LYS A 106 6.74 6.67 -12.79
N GLN A 107 6.57 5.41 -13.17
CA GLN A 107 7.08 4.83 -14.41
C GLN A 107 6.23 3.62 -14.81
N GLY A 108 6.21 3.30 -16.10
CA GLY A 108 5.63 2.09 -16.64
C GLY A 108 4.12 2.15 -16.83
N SER A 109 3.38 1.12 -16.46
CA SER A 109 1.95 1.03 -16.73
C SER A 109 1.15 0.51 -15.55
N LEU A 110 -0.05 1.04 -15.38
CA LEU A 110 -1.05 0.60 -14.44
C LEU A 110 -2.40 0.46 -15.15
N LYS A 111 -3.00 -0.72 -15.02
CA LYS A 111 -4.39 -0.97 -15.40
C LYS A 111 -5.21 -1.12 -14.13
N VAL A 112 -6.34 -0.44 -14.06
CA VAL A 112 -7.25 -0.44 -12.92
C VAL A 112 -8.61 -0.97 -13.35
N ILE A 113 -9.10 -1.95 -12.58
CA ILE A 113 -10.50 -2.36 -12.59
C ILE A 113 -11.10 -1.88 -11.27
N SER A 114 -12.09 -1.02 -11.35
CA SER A 114 -12.69 -0.35 -10.21
C SER A 114 -13.50 -1.29 -9.32
N GLY A 115 -13.28 -1.19 -8.01
CA GLY A 115 -13.99 -1.94 -6.99
C GLY A 115 -15.17 -1.19 -6.37
N LEU A 116 -15.46 -1.49 -5.11
CA LEU A 116 -16.65 -1.01 -4.41
C LEU A 116 -16.63 0.50 -4.13
N ILE A 117 -15.45 1.05 -3.80
CA ILE A 117 -15.29 2.50 -3.55
C ILE A 117 -15.69 3.29 -4.80
N SER A 118 -15.09 2.97 -5.95
CA SER A 118 -15.37 3.71 -7.20
C SER A 118 -16.76 3.47 -7.75
N LYS A 119 -17.32 2.30 -7.53
CA LYS A 119 -18.71 2.01 -7.92
C LYS A 119 -19.71 2.88 -7.16
N LYS A 120 -19.41 3.20 -5.90
CA LYS A 120 -20.21 4.09 -5.08
C LYS A 120 -19.93 5.56 -5.42
N ASN A 121 -18.67 5.94 -5.51
CA ASN A 121 -18.22 7.29 -5.85
C ASN A 121 -17.09 7.23 -6.89
N PRO A 122 -17.37 7.46 -8.17
CA PRO A 122 -16.36 7.40 -9.24
C PRO A 122 -15.17 8.35 -9.03
N ASP A 123 -15.34 9.46 -8.33
CA ASP A 123 -14.29 10.44 -8.08
C ASP A 123 -13.37 10.04 -6.90
N ALA A 124 -13.69 8.95 -6.19
CA ALA A 124 -12.93 8.49 -5.03
C ALA A 124 -11.68 7.69 -5.37
N LEU A 125 -11.49 7.28 -6.62
CA LEU A 125 -10.28 6.64 -7.11
C LEU A 125 -9.56 7.57 -8.08
N THR A 126 -8.32 7.90 -7.75
CA THR A 126 -7.45 8.73 -8.58
C THR A 126 -6.09 8.06 -8.78
N VAL A 127 -5.52 8.25 -9.96
CA VAL A 127 -4.15 7.84 -10.28
C VAL A 127 -3.35 9.09 -10.63
N GLU A 128 -2.30 9.32 -9.86
CA GLU A 128 -1.37 10.41 -10.09
C GLU A 128 -0.26 9.96 -11.02
N VAL A 129 0.07 10.77 -12.00
CA VAL A 129 1.16 10.58 -12.95
C VAL A 129 1.98 11.86 -13.00
N PRO A 130 3.24 11.85 -13.51
CA PRO A 130 4.08 13.03 -13.53
C PRO A 130 3.44 14.25 -14.22
N GLU A 131 2.58 14.03 -15.19
CA GLU A 131 1.92 15.08 -15.96
C GLU A 131 0.58 15.55 -15.38
N GLY A 132 0.03 14.87 -14.37
CA GLY A 132 -1.25 15.26 -13.76
C GLY A 132 -1.95 14.15 -12.99
N THR A 133 -3.27 14.30 -12.82
CA THR A 133 -4.11 13.37 -12.08
C THR A 133 -5.20 12.82 -12.98
N LEU A 134 -5.36 11.50 -12.96
CA LEU A 134 -6.39 10.76 -13.69
C LEU A 134 -7.48 10.33 -12.71
N GLY A 135 -8.72 10.73 -12.95
CA GLY A 135 -9.88 10.27 -12.20
C GLY A 135 -10.54 9.06 -12.88
N SER A 136 -11.01 8.13 -12.08
CA SER A 136 -11.74 6.96 -12.57
C SER A 136 -13.23 7.31 -12.77
N ARG A 137 -13.62 7.66 -13.99
CA ARG A 137 -15.05 7.79 -14.36
C ARG A 137 -15.59 6.57 -15.10
N GLY A 138 -14.88 5.46 -15.05
CA GLY A 138 -15.25 4.22 -15.72
C GLY A 138 -14.97 3.00 -14.85
N THR A 139 -15.40 1.84 -15.32
CA THR A 139 -15.17 0.58 -14.62
C THR A 139 -13.76 0.04 -14.83
N GLU A 140 -13.11 0.42 -15.90
CA GLU A 140 -11.77 -0.06 -16.28
C GLU A 140 -11.01 1.00 -17.06
N PHE A 141 -9.77 1.29 -16.68
CA PHE A 141 -8.87 2.14 -17.44
C PHE A 141 -7.42 1.65 -17.33
N GLN A 142 -6.61 2.02 -18.29
CA GLN A 142 -5.18 1.75 -18.30
C GLN A 142 -4.41 3.05 -18.55
N THR A 143 -3.35 3.29 -17.80
CA THR A 143 -2.38 4.35 -18.08
C THR A 143 -1.02 3.75 -18.37
N ILE A 144 -0.32 4.31 -19.35
CA ILE A 144 1.03 3.91 -19.77
C ILE A 144 1.89 5.16 -19.80
N LEU A 145 2.95 5.18 -19.00
CA LEU A 145 3.96 6.23 -19.01
C LEU A 145 5.12 5.79 -19.89
N SER A 146 5.36 6.54 -20.95
CA SER A 146 6.54 6.40 -21.80
C SER A 146 7.40 7.65 -21.65
N ASN A 147 8.69 7.56 -21.88
CA ASN A 147 9.75 8.55 -21.58
C ASN A 147 9.46 10.04 -21.82
N LYS A 148 8.32 10.44 -22.35
CA LYS A 148 7.89 11.84 -22.57
C LYS A 148 6.36 11.99 -22.64
N ARG A 149 5.57 10.98 -22.31
CA ARG A 149 4.13 11.00 -22.57
C ARG A 149 3.37 10.04 -21.68
N THR A 150 2.24 10.50 -21.16
CA THR A 150 1.26 9.66 -20.50
C THR A 150 0.11 9.39 -21.45
N ASP A 151 -0.10 8.14 -21.79
CA ASP A 151 -1.24 7.69 -22.57
C ASP A 151 -2.24 7.01 -21.64
N THR A 152 -3.52 7.40 -21.69
CA THR A 152 -4.58 6.81 -20.91
C THR A 152 -5.67 6.29 -21.81
N LEU A 153 -6.04 5.04 -21.64
CA LEU A 153 -7.10 4.37 -22.38
C LEU A 153 -8.21 3.94 -21.42
N LEU A 154 -9.44 4.37 -21.71
CA LEU A 154 -10.63 3.85 -21.08
C LEU A 154 -11.03 2.55 -21.80
N ILE A 155 -11.13 1.44 -21.07
CA ILE A 155 -11.32 0.09 -21.64
C ILE A 155 -12.77 -0.40 -21.48
N GLY A 156 -13.49 0.09 -20.48
CA GLY A 156 -14.86 -0.35 -20.18
C GLY A 156 -15.93 0.68 -20.53
N PRO A 157 -17.21 0.27 -20.47
CA PRO A 157 -18.31 1.23 -20.60
C PRO A 157 -18.23 2.22 -19.45
N GLY A 158 -18.22 3.50 -19.79
CA GLY A 158 -18.27 4.60 -18.84
C GLY A 158 -19.63 4.72 -18.16
#